data_88dbc0379f8b3e6a76133fa214551c03
#
_entry.id   88dbc0379f8b3e6a76133fa214551c03
#
_cell.length_a   1.000
_cell.length_b   1.000
_cell.length_c   1.000
_cell.angle_alpha   90.00
_cell.angle_beta   90.00
_cell.angle_gamma   90.00
#
_symmetry.space_group_name_H-M   'P 1'
#
loop_
_entity.id
_entity.type
_entity.pdbx_description
1 polymer ?
#
loop_
_entity_poly.entity_id
_entity_poly.type
_entity_poly.pdbx_seq_one_letter_code
_entity_poly.pdbx_strand_id
1 'polypeptide(L)'
;MDITALENELKAGKLNNIYLLYGEERFLLDNNVKKIKKLFGETVNGINYIQIDNTNVSEIIADIETPAFGYPQKLIVAKDTGLFQKPRRGKSTTTEEKTSKKDDNKFENKLATYIEENVDMIDDSVILLFIENDADKNNLYKTIDRLGCVCNFEKQKPAELVKRLKSICNMYKVNVDAVTLNYLIENCGTSLQDLI
;
A
#
# COMPACT_ATOMS: atom_id res chain seq x y z
N MET A 1 5.96 -1.39 -9.32
CA MET A 1 7.32 -1.07 -8.77
C MET A 1 7.78 -2.21 -7.88
N ASP A 2 9.09 -2.54 -7.81
CA ASP A 2 9.60 -3.51 -6.83
C ASP A 2 9.94 -2.84 -5.47
N ILE A 3 10.11 -3.66 -4.42
CA ILE A 3 10.36 -3.17 -3.05
C ILE A 3 11.64 -2.35 -2.97
N THR A 4 12.71 -2.76 -3.69
CA THR A 4 14.01 -2.09 -3.65
C THR A 4 13.95 -0.71 -4.31
N ALA A 5 13.22 -0.59 -5.42
CA ALA A 5 13.00 0.69 -6.10
C ALA A 5 12.22 1.66 -5.20
N LEU A 6 11.14 1.20 -4.56
CA LEU A 6 10.39 1.99 -3.58
C LEU A 6 11.28 2.44 -2.42
N GLU A 7 12.07 1.52 -1.83
CA GLU A 7 12.98 1.85 -0.74
C GLU A 7 14.03 2.90 -1.13
N ASN A 8 14.52 2.86 -2.38
CA ASN A 8 15.49 3.84 -2.87
C ASN A 8 14.86 5.22 -3.10
N GLU A 9 13.63 5.27 -3.63
CA GLU A 9 12.89 6.55 -3.77
C GLU A 9 12.64 7.18 -2.40
N LEU A 10 12.17 6.39 -1.43
CA LEU A 10 11.93 6.89 -0.07
C LEU A 10 13.23 7.33 0.64
N LYS A 11 14.37 6.64 0.41
CA LYS A 11 15.67 7.10 0.91
C LYS A 11 16.14 8.40 0.30
N ALA A 12 15.79 8.64 -0.98
CA ALA A 12 16.05 9.90 -1.67
C ALA A 12 15.10 11.03 -1.26
N GLY A 13 14.15 10.77 -0.34
CA GLY A 13 13.15 11.75 0.11
C GLY A 13 12.02 11.98 -0.88
N LYS A 14 11.86 11.12 -1.89
CA LYS A 14 10.82 11.27 -2.91
C LYS A 14 9.54 10.56 -2.46
N LEU A 15 8.43 11.30 -2.48
CA LEU A 15 7.08 10.77 -2.27
C LEU A 15 6.29 10.78 -3.59
N ASN A 16 5.50 9.74 -3.80
CA ASN A 16 4.43 9.73 -4.80
C ASN A 16 3.11 10.13 -4.14
N ASN A 17 2.18 10.61 -4.90
CA ASN A 17 0.89 11.06 -4.36
C ASN A 17 -0.11 9.93 -4.20
N ILE A 18 0.07 8.82 -4.91
CA ILE A 18 -0.80 7.65 -4.79
C ILE A 18 0.03 6.39 -4.62
N TYR A 19 -0.29 5.62 -3.59
CA TYR A 19 0.33 4.33 -3.29
C TYR A 19 -0.69 3.22 -3.13
N LEU A 20 -0.38 2.04 -3.66
CA LEU A 20 -0.99 0.78 -3.27
C LEU A 20 0.12 -0.17 -2.80
N LEU A 21 0.19 -0.40 -1.49
CA LEU A 21 1.12 -1.32 -0.86
C LEU A 21 0.35 -2.54 -0.35
N TYR A 22 0.68 -3.72 -0.84
CA TYR A 22 -0.04 -4.93 -0.45
C TYR A 22 0.89 -6.15 -0.40
N GLY A 23 0.46 -7.22 0.26
CA GLY A 23 1.20 -8.48 0.30
C GLY A 23 1.41 -9.06 1.69
N GLU A 24 2.05 -10.23 1.72
CA GLU A 24 2.22 -11.05 2.93
C GLU A 24 3.42 -10.62 3.79
N GLU A 25 4.43 -9.95 3.21
CA GLU A 25 5.64 -9.53 3.93
C GLU A 25 5.38 -8.22 4.72
N ARG A 26 4.63 -8.37 5.81
CA ARG A 26 4.13 -7.25 6.63
C ARG A 26 5.23 -6.41 7.24
N PHE A 27 6.33 -7.01 7.67
CA PHE A 27 7.45 -6.25 8.26
C PHE A 27 8.02 -5.22 7.30
N LEU A 28 8.24 -5.60 6.03
CA LEU A 28 8.75 -4.68 5.01
C LEU A 28 7.70 -3.64 4.62
N LEU A 29 6.44 -4.06 4.47
CA LEU A 29 5.33 -3.17 4.16
C LEU A 29 5.20 -2.08 5.23
N ASP A 30 5.09 -2.47 6.51
CA ASP A 30 4.92 -1.53 7.62
C ASP A 30 6.11 -0.59 7.78
N ASN A 31 7.34 -1.07 7.53
CA ASN A 31 8.52 -0.23 7.53
C ASN A 31 8.50 0.82 6.42
N ASN A 32 8.01 0.49 5.23
CA ASN A 32 7.86 1.46 4.15
C ASN A 32 6.72 2.46 4.44
N VAL A 33 5.60 2.02 5.01
CA VAL A 33 4.53 2.90 5.50
C VAL A 33 5.07 3.90 6.55
N LYS A 34 5.88 3.43 7.52
CA LYS A 34 6.53 4.31 8.49
C LYS A 34 7.45 5.34 7.84
N LYS A 35 8.21 4.95 6.79
CA LYS A 35 9.07 5.87 6.02
C LYS A 35 8.25 6.92 5.28
N ILE A 36 7.14 6.53 4.62
CA ILE A 36 6.23 7.45 3.94
C ILE A 36 5.68 8.47 4.94
N LYS A 37 5.16 8.01 6.09
CA LYS A 37 4.65 8.90 7.16
C LYS A 37 5.73 9.84 7.70
N LYS A 38 6.96 9.34 7.86
CA LYS A 38 8.10 10.17 8.32
C LYS A 38 8.47 11.23 7.30
N LEU A 39 8.45 10.92 6.01
CA LEU A 39 8.73 11.88 4.93
C LEU A 39 7.61 12.90 4.78
N PHE A 40 6.36 12.50 4.97
CA PHE A 40 5.23 13.42 5.01
C PHE A 40 5.37 14.47 6.12
N GLY A 41 5.87 14.08 7.28
CA GLY A 41 6.15 14.99 8.39
C GLY A 41 5.07 15.00 9.47
N GLU A 42 4.70 16.18 9.95
CA GLU A 42 3.72 16.34 11.04
C GLU A 42 2.32 15.91 10.62
N THR A 43 1.68 15.10 11.46
CA THR A 43 0.32 14.60 11.22
C THR A 43 -0.63 14.99 12.35
N VAL A 44 -1.76 15.60 12.00
CA VAL A 44 -2.85 15.92 12.91
C VAL A 44 -4.10 15.19 12.46
N ASN A 45 -4.57 14.25 13.30
CA ASN A 45 -5.71 13.41 13.01
C ASN A 45 -6.99 14.23 12.78
N GLY A 46 -7.73 13.93 11.71
CA GLY A 46 -8.94 14.65 11.32
C GLY A 46 -8.69 15.97 10.59
N ILE A 47 -7.44 16.40 10.40
CA ILE A 47 -7.09 17.63 9.66
C ILE A 47 -6.25 17.28 8.43
N ASN A 48 -4.97 16.93 8.63
CA ASN A 48 -4.07 16.54 7.53
C ASN A 48 -3.70 15.06 7.55
N TYR A 49 -4.27 14.27 8.47
CA TYR A 49 -4.11 12.83 8.55
C TYR A 49 -5.46 12.15 8.74
N ILE A 50 -5.91 11.43 7.73
CA ILE A 50 -7.20 10.73 7.72
C ILE A 50 -6.96 9.22 7.65
N GLN A 51 -7.73 8.47 8.41
CA GLN A 51 -7.71 7.01 8.39
C GLN A 51 -9.02 6.46 7.84
N ILE A 52 -8.90 5.64 6.81
CA ILE A 52 -10.01 5.00 6.11
C ILE A 52 -9.88 3.48 6.25
N ASP A 53 -10.99 2.81 6.48
CA ASP A 53 -11.10 1.35 6.44
C ASP A 53 -12.40 0.94 5.72
N ASN A 54 -12.77 -0.34 5.80
CA ASN A 54 -13.98 -0.85 5.16
C ASN A 54 -15.30 -0.26 5.71
N THR A 55 -15.28 0.41 6.85
CA THR A 55 -16.50 0.98 7.48
C THR A 55 -16.81 2.38 6.97
N ASN A 56 -15.78 3.15 6.59
CA ASN A 56 -15.92 4.54 6.14
C ASN A 56 -15.32 4.79 4.73
N VAL A 57 -15.01 3.75 3.98
CA VAL A 57 -14.40 3.86 2.65
C VAL A 57 -15.21 4.71 1.66
N SER A 58 -16.53 4.80 1.83
CA SER A 58 -17.39 5.65 1.00
C SER A 58 -17.12 7.15 1.15
N GLU A 59 -16.45 7.55 2.22
CA GLU A 59 -16.13 8.95 2.51
C GLU A 59 -14.82 9.42 1.86
N ILE A 60 -14.03 8.52 1.29
CA ILE A 60 -12.67 8.81 0.77
C ILE A 60 -12.66 9.94 -0.26
N ILE A 61 -13.67 10.05 -1.13
CA ILE A 61 -13.78 11.13 -2.12
C ILE A 61 -14.01 12.47 -1.42
N ALA A 62 -14.92 12.53 -0.47
CA ALA A 62 -15.18 13.74 0.32
C ALA A 62 -13.95 14.16 1.14
N ASP A 63 -13.20 13.18 1.66
CA ASP A 63 -11.96 13.44 2.37
C ASP A 63 -10.86 13.98 1.44
N ILE A 64 -10.78 13.53 0.18
CA ILE A 64 -9.86 14.08 -0.82
C ILE A 64 -10.22 15.55 -1.11
N GLU A 65 -11.50 15.86 -1.32
CA GLU A 65 -11.99 17.20 -1.65
C GLU A 65 -11.86 18.21 -0.50
N THR A 66 -11.88 17.72 0.74
CA THR A 66 -11.79 18.59 1.91
C THR A 66 -10.35 19.10 2.08
N PRO A 67 -10.07 20.41 2.14
CA PRO A 67 -8.71 20.93 2.31
C PRO A 67 -8.12 20.61 3.68
N ALA A 68 -6.80 20.46 3.74
CA ALA A 68 -6.04 20.28 4.97
C ALA A 68 -5.75 21.64 5.61
N PHE A 69 -6.71 22.20 6.35
CA PHE A 69 -6.60 23.56 6.91
C PHE A 69 -5.31 23.79 7.70
N GLY A 70 -4.49 24.72 7.20
CA GLY A 70 -3.21 25.08 7.83
C GLY A 70 -2.03 24.18 7.47
N TYR A 71 -2.22 23.18 6.60
CA TYR A 71 -1.16 22.27 6.11
C TYR A 71 -1.10 22.27 4.59
N PRO A 72 0.09 22.10 4.00
CA PRO A 72 0.25 22.09 2.55
C PRO A 72 -0.38 20.86 1.88
N GLN A 73 -0.39 19.73 2.58
CA GLN A 73 -0.88 18.47 2.04
C GLN A 73 -1.62 17.65 3.11
N LYS A 74 -2.43 16.70 2.66
CA LYS A 74 -3.15 15.72 3.46
C LYS A 74 -2.66 14.31 3.15
N LEU A 75 -2.47 13.50 4.19
CA LEU A 75 -2.20 12.07 4.07
C LEU A 75 -3.46 11.27 4.42
N ILE A 76 -4.02 10.58 3.43
CA ILE A 76 -5.14 9.66 3.62
C ILE A 76 -4.61 8.24 3.59
N VAL A 77 -4.72 7.52 4.71
CA VAL A 77 -4.29 6.13 4.85
C VAL A 77 -5.52 5.22 4.84
N ALA A 78 -5.72 4.52 3.74
CA ALA A 78 -6.82 3.60 3.51
C ALA A 78 -6.34 2.15 3.70
N LYS A 79 -6.78 1.49 4.79
CA LYS A 79 -6.30 0.16 5.17
C LYS A 79 -7.42 -0.85 5.18
N ASP A 80 -7.17 -2.03 4.57
CA ASP A 80 -8.11 -3.17 4.54
C ASP A 80 -9.52 -2.74 4.05
N THR A 81 -9.55 -1.92 3.00
CA THR A 81 -10.76 -1.26 2.49
C THR A 81 -11.71 -2.20 1.77
N GLY A 82 -11.19 -3.33 1.27
CA GLY A 82 -11.94 -4.26 0.42
C GLY A 82 -12.09 -3.80 -1.04
N LEU A 83 -11.61 -2.62 -1.42
CA LEU A 83 -11.72 -2.08 -2.79
C LEU A 83 -10.98 -2.90 -3.85
N PHE A 84 -9.98 -3.67 -3.43
CA PHE A 84 -9.13 -4.47 -4.31
C PHE A 84 -9.47 -5.96 -4.28
N GLN A 85 -10.61 -6.38 -3.69
CA GLN A 85 -11.01 -7.77 -3.59
C GLN A 85 -11.97 -8.16 -4.72
N LYS A 86 -11.82 -9.40 -5.25
CA LYS A 86 -12.84 -9.98 -6.13
C LYS A 86 -14.17 -10.08 -5.40
N PRO A 87 -15.29 -9.75 -6.06
CA PRO A 87 -16.60 -10.02 -5.49
C PRO A 87 -16.69 -11.53 -5.18
N ARG A 88 -16.88 -11.87 -3.91
CA ARG A 88 -17.15 -13.25 -3.51
C ARG A 88 -18.41 -13.68 -4.24
N ARG A 89 -18.31 -14.68 -5.12
CA ARG A 89 -19.47 -15.35 -5.69
C ARG A 89 -20.22 -16.04 -4.56
N GLY A 90 -21.15 -15.30 -3.93
CA GLY A 90 -22.12 -15.89 -3.02
C GLY A 90 -22.98 -16.85 -3.83
N LYS A 91 -23.13 -18.11 -3.37
CA LYS A 91 -24.20 -18.99 -3.80
C LYS A 91 -25.54 -18.32 -3.48
N SER A 92 -26.13 -17.65 -4.42
CA SER A 92 -27.56 -17.38 -4.46
C SER A 92 -28.08 -18.01 -5.75
N THR A 93 -28.78 -19.11 -5.60
CA THR A 93 -29.71 -19.67 -6.60
C THR A 93 -30.71 -18.59 -6.96
N THR A 94 -30.76 -18.19 -8.19
CA THR A 94 -31.88 -18.04 -9.11
C THR A 94 -31.59 -17.06 -10.24
N THR A 95 -31.70 -17.62 -11.45
CA THR A 95 -32.17 -17.09 -12.74
C THR A 95 -31.64 -15.74 -13.26
N GLU A 96 -30.85 -15.90 -14.32
CA GLU A 96 -30.76 -15.11 -15.56
C GLU A 96 -31.17 -13.62 -15.55
N GLU A 97 -30.18 -12.76 -15.81
CA GLU A 97 -30.22 -11.90 -16.96
C GLU A 97 -28.85 -11.20 -17.16
N LYS A 98 -28.38 -11.28 -18.42
CA LYS A 98 -27.23 -10.59 -18.95
C LYS A 98 -27.44 -9.08 -18.85
N THR A 99 -26.52 -8.33 -18.22
CA THR A 99 -26.26 -6.96 -18.63
C THR A 99 -24.87 -6.51 -18.19
N SER A 100 -24.08 -6.13 -19.18
CA SER A 100 -22.78 -5.48 -19.11
C SER A 100 -22.78 -4.09 -18.42
N LYS A 101 -23.83 -3.71 -17.71
CA LYS A 101 -23.99 -2.41 -17.03
C LYS A 101 -23.86 -2.47 -15.49
N LYS A 102 -23.51 -3.63 -14.92
CA LYS A 102 -23.39 -3.79 -13.46
C LYS A 102 -22.00 -3.46 -12.89
N ASP A 103 -20.96 -3.35 -13.74
CA ASP A 103 -19.61 -3.09 -13.27
C ASP A 103 -19.31 -1.60 -13.07
N ASP A 104 -19.96 -0.70 -13.80
CA ASP A 104 -19.71 0.76 -13.69
C ASP A 104 -20.23 1.39 -12.38
N ASN A 105 -21.07 0.67 -11.64
CA ASN A 105 -21.72 1.18 -10.43
C ASN A 105 -21.03 0.76 -9.12
N LYS A 106 -19.91 0.05 -9.21
CA LYS A 106 -19.12 -0.31 -8.04
C LYS A 106 -18.29 0.89 -7.58
N PHE A 107 -18.16 1.06 -6.27
CA PHE A 107 -17.47 2.21 -5.69
C PHE A 107 -16.01 2.32 -6.12
N GLU A 108 -15.32 1.18 -6.27
CA GLU A 108 -13.93 1.14 -6.77
C GLU A 108 -13.78 1.73 -8.18
N ASN A 109 -14.79 1.56 -9.06
CA ASN A 109 -14.77 2.16 -10.40
C ASN A 109 -15.02 3.66 -10.35
N LYS A 110 -15.95 4.11 -9.50
CA LYS A 110 -16.19 5.55 -9.27
C LYS A 110 -14.94 6.24 -8.73
N LEU A 111 -14.28 5.62 -7.76
CA LEU A 111 -13.04 6.14 -7.21
C LEU A 111 -11.91 6.18 -8.25
N ALA A 112 -11.79 5.14 -9.09
CA ALA A 112 -10.82 5.10 -10.18
C ALA A 112 -11.02 6.26 -11.16
N THR A 113 -12.27 6.46 -11.63
CA THR A 113 -12.63 7.57 -12.52
C THR A 113 -12.37 8.93 -11.85
N TYR A 114 -12.76 9.07 -10.59
CA TYR A 114 -12.53 10.29 -9.83
C TYR A 114 -11.04 10.66 -9.73
N ILE A 115 -10.17 9.67 -9.44
CA ILE A 115 -8.72 9.87 -9.39
C ILE A 115 -8.18 10.31 -10.75
N GLU A 116 -8.64 9.70 -11.85
CA GLU A 116 -8.21 10.06 -13.21
C GLU A 116 -8.60 11.48 -13.62
N GLU A 117 -9.80 11.90 -13.24
CA GLU A 117 -10.33 13.24 -13.55
C GLU A 117 -9.71 14.34 -12.69
N ASN A 118 -9.20 14.01 -11.50
CA ASN A 118 -8.71 14.98 -10.51
C ASN A 118 -7.21 14.78 -10.15
N VAL A 119 -6.43 14.19 -11.05
CA VAL A 119 -5.02 13.85 -10.78
C VAL A 119 -4.20 15.08 -10.38
N ASP A 120 -4.36 16.21 -11.06
CA ASP A 120 -3.61 17.44 -10.78
C ASP A 120 -3.89 17.96 -9.35
N MET A 121 -5.16 17.94 -8.92
CA MET A 121 -5.55 18.36 -7.57
C MET A 121 -4.99 17.40 -6.51
N ILE A 122 -4.99 16.09 -6.79
CA ILE A 122 -4.42 15.08 -5.90
C ILE A 122 -2.91 15.27 -5.79
N ASP A 123 -2.22 15.49 -6.91
CA ASP A 123 -0.76 15.70 -6.93
C ASP A 123 -0.34 16.93 -6.14
N ASP A 124 -1.15 17.96 -6.11
CA ASP A 124 -0.86 19.20 -5.39
C ASP A 124 -1.14 19.11 -3.87
N SER A 125 -2.16 18.33 -3.46
CA SER A 125 -2.73 18.50 -2.12
C SER A 125 -2.88 17.23 -1.29
N VAL A 126 -2.81 16.04 -1.89
CA VAL A 126 -3.15 14.79 -1.21
C VAL A 126 -2.12 13.69 -1.47
N ILE A 127 -1.82 12.90 -0.44
CA ILE A 127 -1.15 11.61 -0.57
C ILE A 127 -2.15 10.52 -0.20
N LEU A 128 -2.51 9.68 -1.17
CA LEU A 128 -3.36 8.51 -0.97
C LEU A 128 -2.50 7.27 -0.75
N LEU A 129 -2.63 6.62 0.40
CA LEU A 129 -1.87 5.42 0.75
C LEU A 129 -2.82 4.26 1.04
N PHE A 130 -3.02 3.40 0.06
CA PHE A 130 -3.75 2.14 0.22
C PHE A 130 -2.84 1.05 0.77
N ILE A 131 -3.32 0.34 1.80
CA ILE A 131 -2.61 -0.75 2.48
C ILE A 131 -3.54 -1.96 2.53
N GLU A 132 -3.21 -3.02 1.78
CA GLU A 132 -4.06 -4.20 1.66
C GLU A 132 -3.29 -5.50 1.96
N ASN A 133 -4.03 -6.58 2.24
CA ASN A 133 -3.42 -7.90 2.39
C ASN A 133 -3.12 -8.53 1.02
N ASP A 134 -4.03 -8.31 0.08
CA ASP A 134 -3.95 -8.78 -1.30
C ASP A 134 -4.68 -7.79 -2.21
N ALA A 135 -4.34 -7.75 -3.48
CA ALA A 135 -4.95 -6.84 -4.43
C ALA A 135 -5.18 -7.48 -5.80
N ASP A 136 -6.43 -7.57 -6.19
CA ASP A 136 -6.82 -7.95 -7.54
C ASP A 136 -6.62 -6.78 -8.52
N LYS A 137 -6.22 -7.11 -9.75
CA LYS A 137 -5.97 -6.13 -10.82
C LYS A 137 -7.26 -5.58 -11.43
N ASN A 138 -8.12 -4.98 -10.61
CA ASN A 138 -9.34 -4.28 -11.03
C ASN A 138 -9.03 -2.90 -11.66
N ASN A 139 -10.05 -2.10 -11.97
CA ASN A 139 -9.84 -0.78 -12.59
C ASN A 139 -9.08 0.17 -11.66
N LEU A 140 -9.41 0.22 -10.37
CA LEU A 140 -8.72 1.07 -9.41
C LEU A 140 -7.23 0.71 -9.30
N TYR A 141 -6.90 -0.60 -9.26
CA TYR A 141 -5.50 -1.06 -9.30
C TYR A 141 -4.77 -0.52 -10.54
N LYS A 142 -5.40 -0.65 -11.74
CA LYS A 142 -4.78 -0.20 -13.00
C LYS A 142 -4.58 1.31 -13.03
N THR A 143 -5.53 2.07 -12.51
CA THR A 143 -5.44 3.52 -12.39
C THR A 143 -4.27 3.91 -11.49
N ILE A 144 -4.12 3.27 -10.32
CA ILE A 144 -3.01 3.53 -9.41
C ILE A 144 -1.67 3.08 -10.01
N ASP A 145 -1.63 1.95 -10.73
CA ASP A 145 -0.40 1.46 -11.37
C ASP A 145 0.11 2.42 -12.47
N ARG A 146 -0.81 3.15 -13.11
CA ARG A 146 -0.51 4.15 -14.15
C ARG A 146 -0.10 5.51 -13.57
N LEU A 147 -0.78 5.97 -12.52
CA LEU A 147 -0.66 7.34 -12.00
C LEU A 147 0.21 7.46 -10.75
N GLY A 148 0.47 6.36 -10.08
CA GLY A 148 1.16 6.33 -8.79
C GLY A 148 2.13 5.16 -8.66
N CYS A 149 2.21 4.62 -7.45
CA CYS A 149 3.12 3.53 -7.10
C CYS A 149 2.34 2.31 -6.58
N VAL A 150 2.44 1.21 -7.29
CA VAL A 150 1.95 -0.10 -6.81
C VAL A 150 3.15 -0.97 -6.44
N CYS A 151 3.18 -1.47 -5.20
CA CYS A 151 4.24 -2.34 -4.72
C CYS A 151 3.66 -3.58 -4.00
N ASN A 152 4.02 -4.77 -4.49
CA ASN A 152 3.67 -6.04 -3.89
C ASN A 152 4.79 -6.51 -2.96
N PHE A 153 4.46 -6.74 -1.70
CA PHE A 153 5.37 -7.23 -0.66
C PHE A 153 5.20 -8.76 -0.51
N GLU A 154 5.70 -9.49 -1.49
CA GLU A 154 5.74 -10.95 -1.45
C GLU A 154 6.77 -11.45 -0.44
N LYS A 155 6.56 -12.68 0.05
CA LYS A 155 7.56 -13.37 0.85
C LYS A 155 8.90 -13.41 0.15
N GLN A 156 9.93 -13.01 0.87
CA GLN A 156 11.26 -12.89 0.32
C GLN A 156 11.88 -14.27 0.08
N LYS A 157 12.63 -14.41 -1.03
CA LYS A 157 13.42 -15.61 -1.28
C LYS A 157 14.57 -15.70 -0.27
N PRO A 158 15.04 -16.91 0.11
CA PRO A 158 16.12 -17.07 1.09
C PRO A 158 17.36 -16.22 0.79
N ALA A 159 17.77 -16.13 -0.48
CA ALA A 159 18.92 -15.33 -0.89
C ALA A 159 18.73 -13.81 -0.62
N GLU A 160 17.52 -13.30 -0.78
CA GLU A 160 17.22 -11.89 -0.46
C GLU A 160 17.12 -11.67 1.05
N LEU A 161 16.59 -12.66 1.79
CA LEU A 161 16.58 -12.61 3.26
C LEU A 161 18.00 -12.55 3.84
N VAL A 162 18.92 -13.37 3.34
CA VAL A 162 20.34 -13.34 3.75
C VAL A 162 20.95 -11.95 3.54
N LYS A 163 20.70 -11.31 2.39
CA LYS A 163 21.19 -9.94 2.11
C LYS A 163 20.59 -8.92 3.08
N ARG A 164 19.28 -8.99 3.34
CA ARG A 164 18.59 -8.07 4.27
C ARG A 164 19.06 -8.27 5.70
N LEU A 165 19.13 -9.50 6.19
CA LEU A 165 19.62 -9.82 7.53
C LEU A 165 21.07 -9.34 7.71
N LYS A 166 21.94 -9.58 6.72
CA LYS A 166 23.32 -9.08 6.74
C LYS A 166 23.37 -7.56 6.84
N SER A 167 22.50 -6.86 6.10
CA SER A 167 22.40 -5.39 6.18
C SER A 167 21.96 -4.93 7.56
N ILE A 168 21.00 -5.63 8.18
CA ILE A 168 20.51 -5.33 9.52
C ILE A 168 21.62 -5.58 10.55
N CYS A 169 22.28 -6.75 10.51
CA CYS A 169 23.39 -7.06 11.39
C CYS A 169 24.51 -5.99 11.33
N ASN A 170 24.84 -5.55 10.10
CA ASN A 170 25.84 -4.49 9.90
C ASN A 170 25.45 -3.16 10.55
N MET A 171 24.15 -2.79 10.55
CA MET A 171 23.69 -1.58 11.25
C MET A 171 23.90 -1.68 12.77
N TYR A 172 23.81 -2.87 13.33
CA TYR A 172 24.10 -3.15 14.74
C TYR A 172 25.58 -3.46 15.01
N LYS A 173 26.45 -3.31 13.99
CA LYS A 173 27.90 -3.62 14.08
C LYS A 173 28.19 -5.09 14.42
N VAL A 174 27.29 -5.98 14.05
CA VAL A 174 27.44 -7.44 14.20
C VAL A 174 27.83 -8.03 12.86
N ASN A 175 28.92 -8.77 12.83
CA ASN A 175 29.37 -9.48 11.64
C ASN A 175 28.90 -10.94 11.71
N VAL A 176 28.06 -11.35 10.74
CA VAL A 176 27.51 -12.70 10.64
C VAL A 176 27.79 -13.23 9.23
N ASP A 177 28.29 -14.46 9.15
CA ASP A 177 28.53 -15.11 7.86
C ASP A 177 27.24 -15.62 7.21
N ALA A 178 27.30 -15.93 5.93
CA ALA A 178 26.12 -16.38 5.16
C ALA A 178 25.66 -17.79 5.60
N VAL A 179 26.57 -18.63 6.10
CA VAL A 179 26.22 -19.99 6.57
C VAL A 179 25.34 -19.92 7.79
N THR A 180 25.73 -19.10 8.77
CA THR A 180 24.94 -18.87 10.00
C THR A 180 23.57 -18.25 9.68
N LEU A 181 23.49 -17.30 8.72
CA LEU A 181 22.21 -16.71 8.30
C LEU A 181 21.31 -17.71 7.58
N ASN A 182 21.85 -18.58 6.73
CA ASN A 182 21.07 -19.65 6.11
C ASN A 182 20.57 -20.64 7.15
N TYR A 183 21.41 -21.06 8.10
CA TYR A 183 20.98 -21.91 9.20
C TYR A 183 19.85 -21.30 10.03
N LEU A 184 19.92 -20.01 10.29
CA LEU A 184 18.84 -19.27 10.97
C LEU A 184 17.52 -19.34 10.16
N ILE A 185 17.57 -19.06 8.86
CA ILE A 185 16.40 -19.09 7.97
C ILE A 185 15.81 -20.52 7.89
N GLU A 186 16.64 -21.55 7.80
CA GLU A 186 16.20 -22.94 7.76
C GLU A 186 15.47 -23.39 9.03
N ASN A 187 15.87 -22.89 10.18
CA ASN A 187 15.30 -23.29 11.47
C ASN A 187 14.15 -22.39 11.95
N CYS A 188 14.18 -21.10 11.64
CA CYS A 188 13.17 -20.11 12.08
C CYS A 188 12.13 -19.78 10.99
N GLY A 189 12.35 -20.25 9.75
CA GLY A 189 11.49 -19.94 8.63
C GLY A 189 11.87 -18.65 7.89
N THR A 190 11.00 -18.22 6.98
CA THR A 190 11.28 -17.11 6.04
C THR A 190 10.58 -15.80 6.41
N SER A 191 9.93 -15.73 7.57
CA SER A 191 9.30 -14.49 8.07
C SER A 191 10.39 -13.55 8.60
N LEU A 192 10.55 -12.40 7.97
CA LEU A 192 11.56 -11.41 8.39
C LEU A 192 11.27 -10.89 9.82
N GLN A 193 9.99 -10.84 10.21
CA GLN A 193 9.55 -10.47 11.56
C GLN A 193 10.10 -11.43 12.62
N ASP A 194 10.14 -12.74 12.31
CA ASP A 194 10.57 -13.78 13.27
C ASP A 194 12.10 -13.95 13.28
N LEU A 195 12.78 -13.42 12.27
CA LEU A 195 14.23 -13.49 12.10
C LEU A 195 14.98 -12.31 12.72
N ILE A 196 14.28 -11.25 13.18
CA ILE A 196 14.82 -10.03 13.76
C ILE A 196 14.45 -9.91 15.22
#